data_85e93f0600f76908c92c1b71e48579b6
#
_entry.id   85e93f0600f76908c92c1b71e48579b6
#
_cell.length_a   1.000
_cell.length_b   1.000
_cell.length_c   1.000
_cell.angle_alpha   90.00
_cell.angle_beta   90.00
_cell.angle_gamma   90.00
#
_symmetry.space_group_name_H-M   'P 1'
#
loop_
_entity.id
_entity.type
_entity.pdbx_description
1 polymer ?
#
loop_
_entity_poly.entity_id
_entity_poly.type
_entity_poly.pdbx_seq_one_letter_code
_entity_poly.pdbx_strand_id
1 'polypeptide(L)'
;FCDPSQDLLEVIQHPQDFDMMKSKKVSKKHRDRLIKEIQGRQTNLNKGGSRGKKLMTAYREDCIKILWLASRQEYIAPKDGVRLGIAKSPSILRDNYYGWFQRIARGRYAITETGEGALNEYAELLESLTEELKDKIAQRQAEAETSEEAKKEDV
;
A
#
# COMPACT_ATOMS: atom_id res chain seq x y z
N PHE A 1 44.41 -5.00 4.36
CA PHE A 1 44.78 -5.94 5.44
C PHE A 1 46.23 -5.67 5.85
N CYS A 2 46.49 -5.62 7.12
CA CYS A 2 47.82 -5.41 7.68
C CYS A 2 48.07 -6.48 8.75
N ASP A 3 49.14 -7.26 8.58
CA ASP A 3 49.61 -8.22 9.57
C ASP A 3 50.98 -7.78 10.10
N PRO A 4 51.06 -7.13 11.26
CA PRO A 4 52.28 -6.63 11.83
C PRO A 4 53.29 -7.72 12.21
N SER A 5 52.83 -8.96 12.41
CA SER A 5 53.70 -10.07 12.81
C SER A 5 54.50 -10.64 11.64
N GLN A 6 54.04 -10.39 10.41
CA GLN A 6 54.69 -10.87 9.18
C GLN A 6 55.22 -9.74 8.33
N ASP A 7 55.17 -8.49 8.80
CA ASP A 7 55.49 -7.29 8.02
C ASP A 7 54.80 -7.25 6.64
N LEU A 8 53.55 -7.79 6.62
CA LEU A 8 52.75 -7.92 5.42
C LEU A 8 51.71 -6.83 5.34
N LEU A 9 51.74 -6.04 4.26
CA LEU A 9 50.71 -5.08 3.90
C LEU A 9 50.12 -5.48 2.56
N GLU A 10 48.88 -5.94 2.56
CA GLU A 10 48.14 -6.24 1.33
C GLU A 10 47.05 -5.19 1.11
N VAL A 11 47.06 -4.57 -0.06
CA VAL A 11 46.03 -3.63 -0.49
C VAL A 11 44.92 -4.42 -1.18
N ILE A 12 43.84 -4.69 -0.43
CA ILE A 12 42.69 -5.44 -0.95
C ILE A 12 41.86 -4.59 -1.94
N GLN A 13 41.81 -3.28 -1.72
CA GLN A 13 41.06 -2.37 -2.57
C GLN A 13 41.81 -1.03 -2.66
N HIS A 14 42.08 -0.58 -3.88
CA HIS A 14 42.64 0.74 -4.10
C HIS A 14 41.56 1.83 -3.86
N PRO A 15 41.97 3.02 -3.37
CA PRO A 15 41.09 4.17 -3.30
C PRO A 15 40.47 4.48 -4.66
N GLN A 16 39.18 4.72 -4.68
CA GLN A 16 38.47 5.17 -5.90
C GLN A 16 37.97 6.59 -5.68
N ASP A 17 37.90 7.35 -6.75
CA ASP A 17 37.36 8.69 -6.73
C ASP A 17 35.89 8.66 -6.26
N PHE A 18 35.60 9.44 -5.22
CA PHE A 18 34.25 9.54 -4.67
C PHE A 18 33.47 10.66 -5.35
N ASP A 19 32.46 10.29 -6.14
CA ASP A 19 31.53 11.24 -6.73
C ASP A 19 30.48 11.70 -5.71
N MET A 20 30.76 12.84 -5.08
CA MET A 20 29.89 13.47 -4.08
C MET A 20 28.52 13.86 -4.69
N MET A 21 28.48 14.29 -5.93
CA MET A 21 27.24 14.74 -6.57
C MET A 21 26.31 13.55 -6.83
N LYS A 22 26.87 12.43 -7.28
CA LYS A 22 26.14 11.17 -7.47
C LYS A 22 25.61 10.65 -6.13
N SER A 23 26.43 10.66 -5.08
CA SER A 23 26.04 10.24 -3.73
C SER A 23 24.91 11.10 -3.15
N LYS A 24 25.01 12.44 -3.25
CA LYS A 24 23.94 13.35 -2.83
C LYS A 24 22.62 13.11 -3.58
N LYS A 25 22.71 12.84 -4.90
CA LYS A 25 21.53 12.56 -5.73
C LYS A 25 20.82 11.28 -5.31
N VAL A 26 21.56 10.22 -5.00
CA VAL A 26 21.03 8.95 -4.51
C VAL A 26 20.39 9.13 -3.13
N SER A 27 21.08 9.81 -2.20
CA SER A 27 20.57 10.11 -0.86
C SER A 27 19.29 10.93 -0.88
N LYS A 28 19.20 11.95 -1.76
CA LYS A 28 17.99 12.75 -1.95
C LYS A 28 16.82 11.88 -2.41
N LYS A 29 17.03 11.04 -3.43
CA LYS A 29 15.99 10.13 -3.94
C LYS A 29 15.47 9.17 -2.86
N HIS A 30 16.38 8.65 -2.02
CA HIS A 30 15.99 7.76 -0.92
C HIS A 30 15.16 8.50 0.13
N ARG A 31 15.61 9.68 0.56
CA ARG A 31 14.88 10.54 1.50
C ARG A 31 13.48 10.90 0.99
N ASP A 32 13.38 11.34 -0.26
CA ASP A 32 12.10 11.73 -0.86
C ASP A 32 11.11 10.54 -0.92
N ARG A 33 11.63 9.33 -1.15
CA ARG A 33 10.81 8.09 -1.09
C ARG A 33 10.30 7.81 0.32
N LEU A 34 11.15 7.96 1.33
CA LEU A 34 10.75 7.78 2.74
C LEU A 34 9.72 8.82 3.17
N ILE A 35 9.93 10.08 2.82
CA ILE A 35 8.97 11.15 3.12
C ILE A 35 7.62 10.84 2.48
N LYS A 36 7.60 10.48 1.19
CA LYS A 36 6.36 10.14 0.48
C LYS A 36 5.65 8.94 1.10
N GLU A 37 6.39 7.94 1.57
CA GLU A 37 5.83 6.77 2.24
C GLU A 37 5.20 7.16 3.58
N ILE A 38 5.89 7.96 4.40
CA ILE A 38 5.39 8.44 5.70
C ILE A 38 4.14 9.32 5.52
N GLN A 39 4.18 10.26 4.57
CA GLN A 39 3.04 11.14 4.28
C GLN A 39 1.83 10.39 3.71
N GLY A 40 2.05 9.26 3.06
CA GLY A 40 0.98 8.43 2.52
C GLY A 40 0.28 7.54 3.53
N ARG A 41 0.79 7.45 4.78
CA ARG A 41 0.14 6.68 5.84
C ARG A 41 -0.99 7.47 6.47
N GLN A 42 -2.07 6.80 6.78
CA GLN A 42 -3.17 7.35 7.58
C GLN A 42 -3.01 7.01 9.06
N THR A 43 -2.29 5.93 9.39
CA THR A 43 -2.08 5.49 10.76
C THR A 43 -0.64 5.68 11.23
N ASN A 44 -0.45 5.93 12.52
CA ASN A 44 0.86 6.07 13.15
C ASN A 44 1.15 4.91 14.11
N LEU A 45 0.95 3.67 13.65
CA LEU A 45 1.08 2.46 14.46
C LEU A 45 2.51 1.95 14.61
N ASN A 46 3.43 2.43 13.80
CA ASN A 46 4.82 1.99 13.83
C ASN A 46 5.57 2.63 15.00
N LYS A 47 5.94 1.82 15.99
CA LYS A 47 6.81 2.26 17.08
C LYS A 47 8.27 2.12 16.67
N GLY A 48 9.06 3.18 16.83
CA GLY A 48 10.50 3.14 16.60
C GLY A 48 11.18 2.09 17.49
N GLY A 49 12.21 1.41 16.93
CA GLY A 49 12.97 0.38 17.66
C GLY A 49 12.29 -0.99 17.77
N SER A 50 11.07 -1.18 17.28
CA SER A 50 10.41 -2.49 17.28
C SER A 50 11.09 -3.44 16.29
N ARG A 51 11.45 -4.65 16.74
CA ARG A 51 11.97 -5.74 15.90
C ARG A 51 10.94 -6.85 15.78
N GLY A 52 10.91 -7.54 14.63
CA GLY A 52 10.06 -8.72 14.41
C GLY A 52 8.57 -8.46 14.18
N LYS A 53 8.13 -7.20 14.22
CA LYS A 53 6.74 -6.83 13.90
C LYS A 53 6.64 -6.39 12.44
N LYS A 54 5.58 -6.81 11.76
CA LYS A 54 5.26 -6.34 10.41
C LYS A 54 4.95 -4.84 10.47
N LEU A 55 5.74 -4.03 9.77
CA LEU A 55 5.50 -2.59 9.71
C LEU A 55 4.23 -2.27 8.93
N MET A 56 3.45 -1.30 9.43
CA MET A 56 2.36 -0.70 8.68
C MET A 56 2.95 0.31 7.70
N THR A 57 2.70 0.10 6.42
CA THR A 57 3.13 0.97 5.32
C THR A 57 1.91 1.54 4.61
N ALA A 58 2.05 2.67 3.92
CA ALA A 58 0.98 3.24 3.11
C ALA A 58 0.42 2.21 2.10
N TYR A 59 1.28 1.37 1.51
CA TYR A 59 0.85 0.29 0.61
C TYR A 59 0.01 -0.77 1.34
N ARG A 60 0.40 -1.15 2.56
CA ARG A 60 -0.37 -2.13 3.35
C ARG A 60 -1.73 -1.57 3.75
N GLU A 61 -1.80 -0.30 4.14
CA GLU A 61 -3.07 0.37 4.42
C GLU A 61 -4.00 0.37 3.21
N ASP A 62 -3.47 0.69 2.01
CA ASP A 62 -4.21 0.60 0.76
C ASP A 62 -4.71 -0.83 0.48
N CYS A 63 -3.88 -1.86 0.74
CA CYS A 63 -4.28 -3.26 0.58
C CYS A 63 -5.39 -3.66 1.55
N ILE A 64 -5.33 -3.22 2.81
CA ILE A 64 -6.37 -3.49 3.83
C ILE A 64 -7.70 -2.82 3.43
N LYS A 65 -7.66 -1.60 2.91
CA LYS A 65 -8.85 -0.91 2.40
C LYS A 65 -9.51 -1.66 1.23
N ILE A 66 -8.69 -2.13 0.27
CA ILE A 66 -9.19 -2.92 -0.86
C ILE A 66 -9.76 -4.26 -0.39
N LEU A 67 -9.12 -4.89 0.59
CA LEU A 67 -9.59 -6.13 1.18
C LEU A 67 -10.97 -5.94 1.86
N TRP A 68 -11.15 -4.86 2.60
CA TRP A 68 -12.43 -4.49 3.20
C TRP A 68 -13.50 -4.20 2.14
N LEU A 69 -13.16 -3.52 1.05
CA LEU A 69 -14.10 -3.30 -0.05
C LEU A 69 -14.52 -4.62 -0.70
N ALA A 70 -13.58 -5.53 -0.89
CA ALA A 70 -13.81 -6.83 -1.49
C ALA A 70 -14.68 -7.74 -0.60
N SER A 71 -14.60 -7.59 0.75
CA SER A 71 -15.43 -8.37 1.67
C SER A 71 -16.92 -8.02 1.63
N ARG A 72 -17.27 -6.89 1.04
CA ARG A 72 -18.66 -6.41 0.92
C ARG A 72 -19.33 -6.76 -0.40
N GLN A 73 -18.59 -7.41 -1.30
CA GLN A 73 -19.03 -7.72 -2.65
C GLN A 73 -18.59 -9.14 -3.01
N GLU A 74 -19.27 -9.78 -3.92
CA GLU A 74 -18.87 -11.09 -4.45
C GLU A 74 -17.49 -11.03 -5.14
N TYR A 75 -17.22 -9.92 -5.81
CA TYR A 75 -15.92 -9.65 -6.44
C TYR A 75 -15.63 -8.15 -6.45
N ILE A 76 -14.36 -7.78 -6.50
CA ILE A 76 -13.89 -6.40 -6.68
C ILE A 76 -13.22 -6.23 -8.05
N ALA A 77 -13.48 -5.10 -8.70
CA ALA A 77 -12.74 -4.69 -9.90
C ALA A 77 -11.70 -3.60 -9.55
N PRO A 78 -10.57 -3.53 -10.27
CA PRO A 78 -9.55 -2.52 -10.04
C PRO A 78 -10.07 -1.08 -10.04
N LYS A 79 -11.07 -0.79 -10.87
CA LYS A 79 -11.72 0.52 -10.98
C LYS A 79 -12.46 0.95 -9.70
N ASP A 80 -12.94 -0.01 -8.91
CA ASP A 80 -13.74 0.29 -7.72
C ASP A 80 -12.87 0.94 -6.63
N GLY A 81 -11.67 0.41 -6.40
CA GLY A 81 -10.70 1.03 -5.51
C GLY A 81 -10.21 2.41 -6.01
N VAL A 82 -9.96 2.54 -7.32
CA VAL A 82 -9.55 3.84 -7.91
C VAL A 82 -10.64 4.89 -7.70
N ARG A 83 -11.90 4.55 -7.92
CA ARG A 83 -13.05 5.45 -7.69
C ARG A 83 -13.14 5.96 -6.26
N LEU A 84 -12.68 5.18 -5.29
CA LEU A 84 -12.66 5.56 -3.88
C LEU A 84 -11.36 6.23 -3.44
N GLY A 85 -10.48 6.57 -4.40
CA GLY A 85 -9.24 7.29 -4.17
C GLY A 85 -8.02 6.40 -3.92
N ILE A 86 -8.14 5.07 -4.07
CA ILE A 86 -7.01 4.14 -3.95
C ILE A 86 -6.40 3.94 -5.35
N ALA A 87 -5.57 4.88 -5.79
CA ALA A 87 -4.98 4.88 -7.13
C ALA A 87 -4.16 3.62 -7.46
N LYS A 88 -3.61 2.96 -6.43
CA LYS A 88 -2.81 1.74 -6.58
C LYS A 88 -3.64 0.45 -6.67
N SER A 89 -4.98 0.52 -6.62
CA SER A 89 -5.86 -0.64 -6.67
C SER A 89 -5.53 -1.63 -7.81
N PRO A 90 -5.27 -1.19 -9.06
CA PRO A 90 -4.91 -2.11 -10.14
C PRO A 90 -3.63 -2.90 -9.89
N SER A 91 -2.60 -2.27 -9.33
CA SER A 91 -1.33 -2.93 -9.02
C SER A 91 -1.45 -3.85 -7.80
N ILE A 92 -2.20 -3.45 -6.78
CA ILE A 92 -2.44 -4.25 -5.58
C ILE A 92 -3.13 -5.57 -5.94
N LEU A 93 -4.20 -5.51 -6.74
CA LEU A 93 -4.95 -6.70 -7.14
C LEU A 93 -4.16 -7.60 -8.11
N ARG A 94 -3.36 -7.01 -9.02
CA ARG A 94 -2.52 -7.76 -9.96
C ARG A 94 -1.35 -8.43 -9.27
N ASP A 95 -0.58 -7.65 -8.49
CA ASP A 95 0.69 -8.08 -7.92
C ASP A 95 0.49 -8.95 -6.67
N ASN A 96 -0.60 -8.73 -5.94
CA ASN A 96 -1.12 -9.56 -4.84
C ASN A 96 -0.05 -10.07 -3.87
N TYR A 97 0.87 -9.21 -3.42
CA TYR A 97 2.03 -9.56 -2.58
C TYR A 97 1.69 -10.28 -1.28
N TYR A 98 0.48 -10.09 -0.78
CA TYR A 98 0.02 -10.73 0.46
C TYR A 98 -0.80 -12.00 0.23
N GLY A 99 -1.12 -12.35 -1.01
CA GLY A 99 -1.95 -13.50 -1.33
C GLY A 99 -3.42 -13.38 -0.90
N TRP A 100 -3.91 -12.16 -0.65
CA TRP A 100 -5.27 -11.92 -0.13
C TRP A 100 -6.35 -11.98 -1.19
N PHE A 101 -5.97 -11.94 -2.45
CA PHE A 101 -6.90 -11.90 -3.59
C PHE A 101 -6.64 -13.05 -4.54
N GLN A 102 -7.70 -13.53 -5.19
CA GLN A 102 -7.61 -14.45 -6.31
C GLN A 102 -8.36 -13.89 -7.52
N ARG A 103 -7.77 -14.04 -8.69
CA ARG A 103 -8.42 -13.62 -9.93
C ARG A 103 -9.42 -14.70 -10.36
N ILE A 104 -10.71 -14.36 -10.36
CA ILE A 104 -11.80 -15.26 -10.78
C ILE A 104 -12.15 -15.08 -12.27
N ALA A 105 -11.98 -13.85 -12.80
CA ALA A 105 -12.20 -13.55 -14.21
C ALA A 105 -11.35 -12.33 -14.62
N ARG A 106 -11.40 -11.95 -15.89
CA ARG A 106 -10.71 -10.75 -16.38
C ARG A 106 -11.25 -9.50 -15.66
N GLY A 107 -10.37 -8.86 -14.86
CA GLY A 107 -10.71 -7.67 -14.09
C GLY A 107 -11.63 -7.92 -12.89
N ARG A 108 -11.82 -9.17 -12.46
CA ARG A 108 -12.60 -9.54 -11.28
C ARG A 108 -11.74 -10.35 -10.30
N TYR A 109 -11.76 -9.95 -9.05
CA TYR A 109 -10.97 -10.56 -7.99
C TYR A 109 -11.85 -10.86 -6.79
N ALA A 110 -11.69 -12.04 -6.19
CA ALA A 110 -12.33 -12.43 -4.93
C ALA A 110 -11.31 -12.48 -3.80
N ILE A 111 -11.79 -12.52 -2.58
CA ILE A 111 -10.95 -12.70 -1.39
C ILE A 111 -10.56 -14.18 -1.28
N THR A 112 -9.34 -14.42 -0.80
CA THR A 112 -8.86 -15.76 -0.44
C THR A 112 -9.09 -16.02 1.05
N GLU A 113 -8.97 -17.27 1.49
CA GLU A 113 -8.97 -17.64 2.90
C GLU A 113 -7.91 -16.87 3.71
N THR A 114 -6.71 -16.66 3.11
CA THR A 114 -5.67 -15.82 3.71
C THR A 114 -6.12 -14.37 3.87
N GLY A 115 -6.91 -13.86 2.92
CA GLY A 115 -7.51 -12.52 2.99
C GLY A 115 -8.56 -12.42 4.10
N GLU A 116 -9.40 -13.43 4.29
CA GLU A 116 -10.37 -13.48 5.39
C GLU A 116 -9.66 -13.49 6.75
N GLY A 117 -8.59 -14.27 6.89
CA GLY A 117 -7.75 -14.25 8.07
C GLY A 117 -7.15 -12.85 8.35
N ALA A 118 -6.71 -12.15 7.29
CA ALA A 118 -6.19 -10.79 7.42
C ALA A 118 -7.27 -9.77 7.83
N LEU A 119 -8.52 -9.91 7.39
CA LEU A 119 -9.63 -9.06 7.87
C LEU A 119 -9.79 -9.15 9.38
N ASN A 120 -9.68 -10.35 9.94
CA ASN A 120 -9.76 -10.56 11.39
C ASN A 120 -8.51 -10.00 12.10
N GLU A 121 -7.30 -10.17 11.53
CA GLU A 121 -6.05 -9.64 12.08
C GLU A 121 -6.08 -8.10 12.19
N TYR A 122 -6.71 -7.43 11.21
CA TYR A 122 -6.76 -5.97 11.13
C TYR A 122 -8.12 -5.37 11.52
N ALA A 123 -9.01 -6.10 12.19
CA ALA A 123 -10.38 -5.66 12.50
C ALA A 123 -10.42 -4.31 13.24
N GLU A 124 -9.58 -4.11 14.26
CA GLU A 124 -9.51 -2.86 15.02
C GLU A 124 -9.03 -1.68 14.15
N LEU A 125 -8.13 -1.97 13.20
CA LEU A 125 -7.57 -0.97 12.30
C LEU A 125 -8.54 -0.60 11.18
N LEU A 126 -9.38 -1.53 10.77
CA LEU A 126 -10.36 -1.34 9.71
C LEU A 126 -11.32 -0.20 10.02
N GLU A 127 -11.75 -0.03 11.25
CA GLU A 127 -12.63 1.07 11.65
C GLU A 127 -12.03 2.43 11.30
N SER A 128 -10.78 2.67 11.71
CA SER A 128 -10.11 3.95 11.46
C SER A 128 -9.73 4.16 9.98
N LEU A 129 -9.34 3.08 9.28
CA LEU A 129 -8.93 3.17 7.87
C LEU A 129 -10.10 3.30 6.90
N THR A 130 -11.28 2.82 7.27
CA THR A 130 -12.43 2.75 6.36
C THR A 130 -13.46 3.84 6.59
N GLU A 131 -13.31 4.67 7.61
CA GLU A 131 -14.24 5.74 7.92
C GLU A 131 -14.42 6.71 6.74
N GLU A 132 -13.32 7.23 6.21
CA GLU A 132 -13.34 8.06 5.00
C GLU A 132 -13.90 7.34 3.75
N LEU A 133 -13.72 6.02 3.65
CA LEU A 133 -14.25 5.24 2.54
C LEU A 133 -15.77 5.05 2.66
N LYS A 134 -16.27 4.88 3.87
CA LYS A 134 -17.72 4.80 4.15
C LYS A 134 -18.41 6.10 3.72
N ASP A 135 -17.84 7.25 4.09
CA ASP A 135 -18.36 8.56 3.71
C ASP A 135 -18.36 8.75 2.19
N LYS A 136 -17.30 8.39 1.51
CA LYS A 136 -17.22 8.45 0.04
C LYS A 136 -18.20 7.49 -0.65
N ILE A 137 -18.47 6.34 -0.08
CA ILE A 137 -19.47 5.40 -0.60
C ILE A 137 -20.86 5.98 -0.42
N ALA A 138 -21.18 6.51 0.77
CA ALA A 138 -22.47 7.11 1.07
C ALA A 138 -22.75 8.33 0.17
N GLN A 139 -21.78 9.21 -0.02
CA GLN A 139 -21.91 10.36 -0.94
C GLN A 139 -22.23 9.92 -2.37
N ARG A 140 -21.55 8.89 -2.87
CA ARG A 140 -21.79 8.39 -4.23
C ARG A 140 -23.10 7.67 -4.41
N GLN A 141 -23.58 7.00 -3.38
CA GLN A 141 -24.91 6.40 -3.41
C GLN A 141 -25.99 7.48 -3.49
N ALA A 142 -25.86 8.55 -2.72
CA ALA A 142 -26.75 9.71 -2.78
C ALA A 142 -26.71 10.42 -4.17
N GLU A 143 -25.51 10.59 -4.75
CA GLU A 143 -25.38 11.16 -6.10
C GLU A 143 -25.99 10.27 -7.20
N ALA A 144 -25.89 8.95 -7.06
CA ALA A 144 -26.50 8.00 -7.99
C ALA A 144 -28.04 8.02 -7.91
N GLU A 145 -28.59 8.06 -6.71
CA GLU A 145 -30.04 8.14 -6.47
C GLU A 145 -30.62 9.43 -7.06
N THR A 146 -29.98 10.58 -6.81
CA THR A 146 -30.41 11.86 -7.37
C THR A 146 -30.34 11.90 -8.91
N SER A 147 -29.35 11.25 -9.49
CA SER A 147 -29.20 11.16 -10.95
C SER A 147 -30.20 10.21 -11.63
N GLU A 148 -30.70 9.20 -10.91
CA GLU A 148 -31.76 8.32 -11.39
C GLU A 148 -33.14 8.94 -11.26
N GLU A 149 -33.39 9.74 -10.21
CA GLU A 149 -34.62 10.49 -10.03
C GLU A 149 -34.77 11.58 -11.11
N ALA A 150 -33.71 12.35 -11.40
CA ALA A 150 -33.70 13.36 -12.45
C ALA A 150 -33.98 12.78 -13.86
N LYS A 151 -33.59 11.53 -14.12
CA LYS A 151 -33.87 10.85 -15.38
C LYS A 151 -35.30 10.32 -15.49
N LYS A 152 -36.00 10.17 -14.39
CA LYS A 152 -37.42 9.72 -14.37
C LYS A 152 -38.40 10.88 -14.50
N GLU A 153 -37.98 12.10 -14.20
CA GLU A 153 -38.81 13.29 -14.37
C GLU A 153 -38.81 13.84 -15.82
N ASP A 154 -37.84 13.43 -16.65
CA ASP A 154 -37.68 13.86 -18.03
C ASP A 154 -38.36 12.91 -19.07
N VAL A 155 -39.15 11.93 -18.65
CA VAL A 155 -39.89 10.97 -19.50
C VAL A 155 -41.40 11.12 -19.28
#